data_6c37b0d80ebdab6be82f9a24d2a62502
#
_entry.id   6c37b0d80ebdab6be82f9a24d2a62502
#
_cell.length_a   1.000
_cell.length_b   1.000
_cell.length_c   1.000
_cell.angle_alpha   90.00
_cell.angle_beta   90.00
_cell.angle_gamma   90.00
#
_symmetry.space_group_name_H-M   'P 1'
#
loop_
_entity.id
_entity.type
_entity.pdbx_description
1 polymer ?
#
loop_
_entity_poly.entity_id
_entity_poly.type
_entity_poly.pdbx_seq_one_letter_code
_entity_poly.pdbx_strand_id
1 'polypeptide(L)'
;MSRPISDWDRWLGLRARPEILEVLENSGDRELGLQDRLRKRFDADLVRTAFQLRDARARATSRFGGAGDLWFDRVGLEQATGEAVASHKAKRFQGVIWDLCCGVGGDAMSLGQVGEVVGVDRDPAKALCCRWNAEAVGVGDRVAVVAGDIRRLGRPKGLVHIDPDQRPDGARRSHRIEDSEPGREFLEDLVANSEGGAIKLSPAANFLGKFPGCEIELVSVGRECK
;
A
#
# COMPACT_ATOMS: atom_id res chain seq x y z
N MET A 1 -15.69 29.16 -6.20
CA MET A 1 -15.52 27.72 -6.53
C MET A 1 -14.74 27.07 -5.39
N SER A 2 -15.35 26.13 -4.67
CA SER A 2 -14.66 25.41 -3.60
C SER A 2 -13.55 24.54 -4.19
N ARG A 3 -12.38 24.51 -3.53
CA ARG A 3 -11.26 23.65 -3.91
C ARG A 3 -11.74 22.19 -3.88
N PRO A 4 -11.42 21.36 -4.88
CA PRO A 4 -11.79 19.94 -4.81
C PRO A 4 -11.18 19.31 -3.55
N ILE A 5 -11.99 18.52 -2.84
CA ILE A 5 -11.57 17.81 -1.63
C ILE A 5 -10.49 16.80 -2.03
N SER A 6 -9.33 16.84 -1.35
CA SER A 6 -8.25 15.89 -1.60
C SER A 6 -8.61 14.48 -1.12
N ASP A 7 -7.93 13.45 -1.64
CA ASP A 7 -8.13 12.08 -1.15
C ASP A 7 -7.75 11.94 0.33
N TRP A 8 -6.74 12.66 0.79
CA TRP A 8 -6.39 12.80 2.19
C TRP A 8 -7.57 13.29 3.05
N ASP A 9 -8.21 14.40 2.63
CA ASP A 9 -9.33 14.96 3.38
C ASP A 9 -10.55 14.02 3.38
N ARG A 10 -10.79 13.29 2.28
CA ARG A 10 -11.87 12.29 2.19
C ARG A 10 -11.66 11.15 3.19
N TRP A 11 -10.43 10.62 3.27
CA TRP A 11 -10.11 9.55 4.21
C TRP A 11 -10.24 10.00 5.66
N LEU A 12 -9.70 11.17 6.01
CA LEU A 12 -9.88 11.75 7.35
C LEU A 12 -11.35 11.98 7.68
N GLY A 13 -12.10 12.55 6.73
CA GLY A 13 -13.54 12.80 6.88
C GLY A 13 -14.32 11.52 7.10
N LEU A 14 -14.02 10.44 6.36
CA LEU A 14 -14.69 9.15 6.51
C LEU A 14 -14.33 8.48 7.84
N ARG A 15 -13.07 8.49 8.26
CA ARG A 15 -12.66 7.93 9.56
C ARG A 15 -13.27 8.67 10.75
N ALA A 16 -13.54 9.97 10.60
CA ALA A 16 -14.24 10.76 11.60
C ALA A 16 -15.77 10.52 11.64
N ARG A 17 -16.29 9.69 10.75
CA ARG A 17 -17.72 9.38 10.60
C ARG A 17 -17.95 7.87 10.51
N PRO A 18 -17.56 7.08 11.53
CA PRO A 18 -17.67 5.62 11.52
C PRO A 18 -19.09 5.14 11.28
N GLU A 19 -20.10 5.92 11.69
CA GLU A 19 -21.51 5.63 11.50
C GLU A 19 -21.92 5.43 10.03
N ILE A 20 -21.15 5.97 9.07
CA ILE A 20 -21.41 5.72 7.64
C ILE A 20 -21.05 4.27 7.30
N LEU A 21 -19.89 3.79 7.79
CA LEU A 21 -19.43 2.41 7.56
C LEU A 21 -20.33 1.41 8.30
N GLU A 22 -20.70 1.70 9.55
CA GLU A 22 -21.61 0.85 10.34
C GLU A 22 -22.97 0.64 9.63
N VAL A 23 -23.53 1.70 9.05
CA VAL A 23 -24.77 1.60 8.27
C VAL A 23 -24.57 0.75 7.02
N LEU A 24 -23.42 0.85 6.34
CA LEU A 24 -23.12 0.05 5.15
C LEU A 24 -22.95 -1.44 5.49
N GLU A 25 -22.27 -1.76 6.59
CA GLU A 25 -22.05 -3.13 7.05
C GLU A 25 -23.34 -3.82 7.50
N ASN A 26 -24.21 -3.08 8.16
CA ASN A 26 -25.50 -3.60 8.66
C ASN A 26 -26.61 -3.66 7.61
N SER A 27 -26.44 -3.06 6.43
CA SER A 27 -27.54 -2.95 5.44
C SER A 27 -27.68 -4.19 4.53
N GLY A 28 -26.70 -5.07 4.48
CA GLY A 28 -26.71 -6.24 3.59
C GLY A 28 -26.88 -5.83 2.12
N ASP A 29 -27.47 -6.73 1.32
CA ASP A 29 -27.70 -6.53 -0.13
C ASP A 29 -28.80 -5.51 -0.49
N ARG A 30 -29.35 -4.79 0.48
CA ARG A 30 -30.42 -3.78 0.25
C ARG A 30 -29.84 -2.43 -0.19
N GLU A 31 -29.12 -2.42 -1.29
CA GLU A 31 -28.43 -1.21 -1.81
C GLU A 31 -29.35 -0.14 -2.38
N LEU A 32 -30.50 -0.53 -2.94
CA LEU A 32 -31.45 0.41 -3.56
C LEU A 32 -31.93 1.43 -2.54
N GLY A 33 -31.60 2.70 -2.77
CA GLY A 33 -31.98 3.82 -1.93
C GLY A 33 -31.10 4.05 -0.69
N LEU A 34 -30.14 3.17 -0.36
CA LEU A 34 -29.24 3.38 0.77
C LEU A 34 -28.31 4.58 0.52
N GLN A 35 -27.72 4.68 -0.68
CA GLN A 35 -26.87 5.79 -1.06
C GLN A 35 -27.62 7.13 -0.98
N ASP A 36 -28.87 7.17 -1.45
CA ASP A 36 -29.69 8.39 -1.39
C ASP A 36 -30.08 8.77 0.06
N ARG A 37 -30.34 7.77 0.92
CA ARG A 37 -30.59 8.02 2.35
C ARG A 37 -29.35 8.59 3.05
N LEU A 38 -28.16 8.05 2.77
CA LEU A 38 -26.92 8.53 3.34
C LEU A 38 -26.56 9.94 2.85
N ARG A 39 -26.79 10.26 1.56
CA ARG A 39 -26.57 11.60 0.99
C ARG A 39 -27.47 12.68 1.57
N LYS A 40 -28.59 12.32 2.19
CA LYS A 40 -29.44 13.29 2.91
C LYS A 40 -28.85 13.70 4.26
N ARG A 41 -27.90 12.92 4.80
CA ARG A 41 -27.32 13.11 6.14
C ARG A 41 -25.85 13.48 6.10
N PHE A 42 -25.13 13.04 5.08
CA PHE A 42 -23.69 13.15 4.95
C PHE A 42 -23.30 13.73 3.60
N ASP A 43 -22.10 14.29 3.54
CA ASP A 43 -21.51 14.78 2.29
C ASP A 43 -21.47 13.68 1.21
N ALA A 44 -21.79 14.06 -0.02
CA ALA A 44 -21.89 13.10 -1.13
C ALA A 44 -20.54 12.42 -1.46
N ASP A 45 -19.42 13.14 -1.27
CA ASP A 45 -18.08 12.60 -1.52
C ASP A 45 -17.70 11.60 -0.44
N LEU A 46 -18.05 11.85 0.83
CA LEU A 46 -17.83 10.89 1.91
C LEU A 46 -18.64 9.61 1.70
N VAL A 47 -19.91 9.76 1.32
CA VAL A 47 -20.77 8.60 1.02
C VAL A 47 -20.17 7.78 -0.12
N ARG A 48 -19.74 8.42 -1.21
CA ARG A 48 -19.09 7.73 -2.34
C ARG A 48 -17.82 7.00 -1.89
N THR A 49 -16.98 7.66 -1.10
CA THR A 49 -15.74 7.08 -0.58
C THR A 49 -16.03 5.87 0.31
N ALA A 50 -17.06 5.91 1.14
CA ALA A 50 -17.47 4.80 1.99
C ALA A 50 -17.92 3.56 1.17
N PHE A 51 -18.70 3.77 0.11
CA PHE A 51 -19.08 2.68 -0.80
C PHE A 51 -17.86 2.09 -1.52
N GLN A 52 -16.92 2.94 -1.99
CA GLN A 52 -15.68 2.49 -2.61
C GLN A 52 -14.81 1.66 -1.64
N LEU A 53 -14.71 2.09 -0.39
CA LEU A 53 -13.99 1.35 0.65
C LEU A 53 -14.64 0.00 0.92
N ARG A 54 -15.98 -0.06 1.09
CA ARG A 54 -16.71 -1.32 1.28
C ARG A 54 -16.45 -2.30 0.12
N ASP A 55 -16.55 -1.82 -1.12
CA ASP A 55 -16.30 -2.65 -2.29
C ASP A 55 -14.84 -3.12 -2.39
N ALA A 56 -13.89 -2.28 -1.98
CA ALA A 56 -12.48 -2.64 -1.92
C ALA A 56 -12.24 -3.70 -0.82
N ARG A 57 -12.83 -3.55 0.37
CA ARG A 57 -12.76 -4.53 1.47
C ARG A 57 -13.29 -5.90 1.06
N ALA A 58 -14.45 -5.93 0.38
CA ALA A 58 -15.03 -7.17 -0.14
C ALA A 58 -14.09 -7.91 -1.12
N ARG A 59 -13.39 -7.16 -1.98
CA ARG A 59 -12.40 -7.75 -2.91
C ARG A 59 -11.10 -8.15 -2.22
N ALA A 60 -10.76 -7.51 -1.11
CA ALA A 60 -9.52 -7.75 -0.37
C ALA A 60 -9.55 -9.05 0.43
N THR A 61 -10.71 -9.63 0.74
CA THR A 61 -10.88 -10.81 1.60
C THR A 61 -10.07 -12.04 1.17
N SER A 62 -9.83 -12.20 -0.13
CA SER A 62 -8.98 -13.29 -0.67
C SER A 62 -7.48 -13.03 -0.55
N ARG A 63 -7.08 -11.82 -0.18
CA ARG A 63 -5.67 -11.39 -0.15
C ARG A 63 -5.17 -11.01 1.24
N PHE A 64 -6.08 -10.62 2.13
CA PHE A 64 -5.78 -10.12 3.47
C PHE A 64 -6.74 -10.70 4.50
N GLY A 65 -6.19 -11.26 5.57
CA GLY A 65 -6.96 -11.51 6.78
C GLY A 65 -7.43 -10.18 7.39
N GLY A 66 -8.63 -10.15 7.99
CA GLY A 66 -9.16 -8.93 8.59
C GLY A 66 -9.43 -7.78 7.60
N ALA A 67 -9.63 -8.08 6.31
CA ALA A 67 -9.84 -7.09 5.26
C ALA A 67 -10.95 -6.07 5.57
N GLY A 68 -11.90 -6.41 6.44
CA GLY A 68 -12.99 -5.54 6.89
C GLY A 68 -12.51 -4.28 7.62
N ASP A 69 -11.36 -4.32 8.27
CA ASP A 69 -10.81 -3.19 9.03
C ASP A 69 -9.78 -2.37 8.26
N LEU A 70 -9.35 -2.85 7.07
CA LEU A 70 -8.31 -2.22 6.29
C LEU A 70 -8.84 -1.05 5.44
N TRP A 71 -7.94 -0.12 5.13
CA TRP A 71 -8.20 1.13 4.40
C TRP A 71 -7.46 1.13 3.07
N PHE A 72 -8.19 1.12 1.98
CA PHE A 72 -7.64 1.27 0.64
C PHE A 72 -8.70 1.73 -0.35
N ASP A 73 -8.27 2.47 -1.34
CA ASP A 73 -9.03 2.65 -2.56
C ASP A 73 -8.81 1.45 -3.51
N ARG A 74 -9.48 1.50 -4.66
CA ARG A 74 -9.34 0.45 -5.67
C ARG A 74 -7.90 0.31 -6.16
N VAL A 75 -7.23 1.42 -6.44
CA VAL A 75 -5.85 1.42 -6.97
C VAL A 75 -4.87 0.92 -5.93
N GLY A 76 -4.97 1.42 -4.70
CA GLY A 76 -4.16 0.97 -3.58
C GLY A 76 -4.29 -0.53 -3.32
N LEU A 77 -5.52 -1.08 -3.37
CA LEU A 77 -5.72 -2.51 -3.26
C LEU A 77 -5.09 -3.29 -4.43
N GLU A 78 -5.26 -2.83 -5.68
CA GLU A 78 -4.69 -3.51 -6.85
C GLU A 78 -3.16 -3.54 -6.81
N GLN A 79 -2.53 -2.48 -6.32
CA GLN A 79 -1.07 -2.35 -6.20
C GLN A 79 -0.50 -3.04 -4.95
N ALA A 80 -1.28 -3.17 -3.88
CA ALA A 80 -0.79 -3.74 -2.62
C ALA A 80 -0.31 -5.19 -2.79
N THR A 81 0.78 -5.53 -2.13
CA THR A 81 1.22 -6.93 -1.98
C THR A 81 0.25 -7.67 -1.07
N GLY A 82 -0.25 -8.82 -1.51
CA GLY A 82 -1.11 -9.65 -0.66
C GLY A 82 -0.33 -10.28 0.51
N GLU A 83 -1.03 -10.54 1.61
CA GLU A 83 -0.48 -10.97 2.89
C GLU A 83 0.46 -12.20 2.77
N ALA A 84 0.09 -13.20 1.96
CA ALA A 84 0.90 -14.41 1.81
C ALA A 84 2.31 -14.12 1.24
N VAL A 85 2.39 -13.22 0.24
CA VAL A 85 3.66 -12.81 -0.37
C VAL A 85 4.44 -11.88 0.57
N ALA A 86 3.75 -10.91 1.19
CA ALA A 86 4.36 -9.98 2.12
C ALA A 86 4.95 -10.71 3.35
N SER A 87 4.21 -11.64 3.95
CA SER A 87 4.68 -12.46 5.08
C SER A 87 5.83 -13.37 4.69
N HIS A 88 5.86 -13.91 3.46
CA HIS A 88 6.99 -14.69 2.97
C HIS A 88 8.27 -13.83 2.89
N LYS A 89 8.18 -12.66 2.29
CA LYS A 89 9.31 -11.72 2.18
C LYS A 89 9.78 -11.23 3.55
N ALA A 90 8.85 -10.92 4.46
CA ALA A 90 9.16 -10.40 5.79
C ALA A 90 10.09 -11.31 6.60
N LYS A 91 10.07 -12.62 6.37
CA LYS A 91 10.97 -13.60 7.05
C LYS A 91 12.46 -13.35 6.83
N ARG A 92 12.81 -12.56 5.82
CA ARG A 92 14.20 -12.20 5.49
C ARG A 92 14.66 -10.92 6.18
N PHE A 93 13.76 -10.25 6.92
CA PHE A 93 14.02 -8.94 7.54
C PHE A 93 14.06 -9.06 9.06
N GLN A 94 14.83 -8.17 9.67
CA GLN A 94 14.88 -7.97 11.13
C GLN A 94 15.43 -6.58 11.46
N GLY A 95 15.23 -6.11 12.68
CA GLY A 95 15.73 -4.80 13.13
C GLY A 95 14.98 -3.64 12.49
N VAL A 96 15.71 -2.60 12.06
CA VAL A 96 15.13 -1.42 11.41
C VAL A 96 14.97 -1.66 9.92
N ILE A 97 13.77 -1.46 9.40
CA ILE A 97 13.39 -1.75 8.02
C ILE A 97 12.77 -0.49 7.41
N TRP A 98 13.29 -0.05 6.28
CA TRP A 98 12.72 1.01 5.47
C TRP A 98 11.87 0.42 4.36
N ASP A 99 10.55 0.66 4.42
CA ASP A 99 9.61 0.26 3.36
C ASP A 99 9.35 1.45 2.44
N LEU A 100 10.11 1.51 1.37
CA LEU A 100 10.09 2.61 0.40
C LEU A 100 9.03 2.35 -0.67
N CYS A 101 8.23 3.37 -0.99
CA CYS A 101 7.02 3.27 -1.79
C CYS A 101 5.99 2.34 -1.13
N CYS A 102 5.77 2.52 0.20
CA CYS A 102 4.96 1.60 1.02
C CYS A 102 3.48 1.51 0.59
N GLY A 103 2.99 2.44 -0.22
CA GLY A 103 1.61 2.46 -0.68
C GLY A 103 0.63 2.45 0.50
N VAL A 104 -0.36 1.58 0.42
CA VAL A 104 -1.34 1.37 1.50
C VAL A 104 -0.86 0.38 2.58
N GLY A 105 0.41 -0.03 2.56
CA GLY A 105 1.03 -0.81 3.61
C GLY A 105 0.94 -2.33 3.46
N GLY A 106 0.74 -2.84 2.24
CA GLY A 106 0.65 -4.29 2.01
C GLY A 106 1.87 -5.05 2.55
N ASP A 107 3.08 -4.52 2.33
CA ASP A 107 4.33 -5.07 2.87
C ASP A 107 4.60 -4.58 4.30
N ALA A 108 4.37 -3.30 4.60
CA ALA A 108 4.61 -2.72 5.92
C ALA A 108 3.92 -3.47 7.06
N MET A 109 2.68 -3.94 6.84
CA MET A 109 1.94 -4.76 7.82
C MET A 109 2.69 -6.04 8.20
N SER A 110 3.27 -6.73 7.22
CA SER A 110 4.02 -7.97 7.47
C SER A 110 5.43 -7.70 8.00
N LEU A 111 6.09 -6.66 7.52
CA LEU A 111 7.41 -6.23 8.01
C LEU A 111 7.33 -5.79 9.47
N GLY A 112 6.26 -5.12 9.88
CA GLY A 112 6.00 -4.73 11.27
C GLY A 112 5.84 -5.90 12.25
N GLN A 113 5.57 -7.12 11.76
CA GLN A 113 5.57 -8.33 12.60
C GLN A 113 6.97 -8.78 13.00
N VAL A 114 8.00 -8.42 12.24
CA VAL A 114 9.38 -8.92 12.41
C VAL A 114 10.38 -7.84 12.78
N GLY A 115 10.04 -6.55 12.66
CA GLY A 115 10.97 -5.44 12.94
C GLY A 115 10.28 -4.10 13.13
N GLU A 116 11.10 -3.06 13.27
CA GLU A 116 10.68 -1.65 13.33
C GLU A 116 10.68 -1.08 11.90
N VAL A 117 9.54 -0.59 11.44
CA VAL A 117 9.35 -0.17 10.04
C VAL A 117 9.23 1.35 9.94
N VAL A 118 9.95 1.92 8.98
CA VAL A 118 9.73 3.28 8.51
C VAL A 118 9.17 3.21 7.09
N GLY A 119 7.85 3.31 6.97
CA GLY A 119 7.15 3.36 5.69
C GLY A 119 7.22 4.75 5.08
N VAL A 120 7.54 4.85 3.81
CA VAL A 120 7.57 6.13 3.08
C VAL A 120 6.80 6.02 1.78
N ASP A 121 5.86 6.95 1.56
CA ASP A 121 5.18 7.08 0.28
C ASP A 121 5.01 8.55 -0.10
N ARG A 122 5.12 8.87 -1.40
CA ARG A 122 4.95 10.24 -1.89
C ARG A 122 3.50 10.71 -1.84
N ASP A 123 2.55 9.77 -1.89
CA ASP A 123 1.11 10.05 -1.79
C ASP A 123 0.70 10.08 -0.32
N PRO A 124 0.34 11.25 0.24
CA PRO A 124 -0.03 11.35 1.64
C PRO A 124 -1.29 10.54 1.99
N ALA A 125 -2.20 10.34 1.05
CA ALA A 125 -3.40 9.55 1.28
C ALA A 125 -3.07 8.06 1.41
N LYS A 126 -2.15 7.55 0.60
CA LYS A 126 -1.64 6.18 0.73
C LYS A 126 -0.85 5.98 2.03
N ALA A 127 0.04 6.93 2.37
CA ALA A 127 0.77 6.91 3.63
C ALA A 127 -0.18 6.88 4.85
N LEU A 128 -1.28 7.63 4.80
CA LEU A 128 -2.30 7.62 5.84
C LEU A 128 -2.98 6.25 5.95
N CYS A 129 -3.38 5.65 4.83
CA CYS A 129 -3.94 4.30 4.80
C CYS A 129 -2.94 3.26 5.34
N CYS A 130 -1.65 3.34 4.96
CA CYS A 130 -0.60 2.46 5.47
C CYS A 130 -0.53 2.50 7.00
N ARG A 131 -0.50 3.69 7.59
CA ARG A 131 -0.52 3.86 9.05
C ARG A 131 -1.73 3.21 9.69
N TRP A 132 -2.93 3.47 9.17
CA TRP A 132 -4.16 2.90 9.72
C TRP A 132 -4.25 1.39 9.55
N ASN A 133 -3.71 0.87 8.45
CA ASN A 133 -3.65 -0.56 8.21
C ASN A 133 -2.69 -1.25 9.18
N ALA A 134 -1.54 -0.63 9.48
CA ALA A 134 -0.63 -1.12 10.51
C ALA A 134 -1.29 -1.12 11.91
N GLU A 135 -2.06 -0.07 12.25
CA GLU A 135 -2.86 -0.01 13.48
C GLU A 135 -3.89 -1.16 13.52
N ALA A 136 -4.63 -1.37 12.42
CA ALA A 136 -5.68 -2.39 12.33
C ALA A 136 -5.17 -3.83 12.51
N VAL A 137 -3.95 -4.13 12.03
CA VAL A 137 -3.34 -5.47 12.21
C VAL A 137 -2.47 -5.58 13.47
N GLY A 138 -2.49 -4.57 14.35
CA GLY A 138 -1.83 -4.62 15.66
C GLY A 138 -0.32 -4.39 15.64
N VAL A 139 0.23 -3.76 14.57
CA VAL A 139 1.65 -3.40 14.48
C VAL A 139 1.89 -1.89 14.43
N GLY A 140 0.87 -1.09 14.76
CA GLY A 140 0.95 0.37 14.69
C GLY A 140 2.09 0.99 15.50
N ASP A 141 2.47 0.37 16.62
CA ASP A 141 3.58 0.84 17.47
C ASP A 141 4.96 0.57 16.86
N ARG A 142 5.03 -0.31 15.84
CA ARG A 142 6.27 -0.68 15.15
C ARG A 142 6.38 -0.09 13.76
N VAL A 143 5.32 0.54 13.25
CA VAL A 143 5.28 1.09 11.88
C VAL A 143 5.07 2.59 11.95
N ALA A 144 6.16 3.33 11.81
CA ALA A 144 6.10 4.77 11.57
C ALA A 144 5.93 5.03 10.07
N VAL A 145 5.05 5.97 9.70
CA VAL A 145 4.80 6.28 8.28
C VAL A 145 5.03 7.76 8.00
N VAL A 146 5.73 8.05 6.92
CA VAL A 146 6.09 9.39 6.46
C VAL A 146 5.55 9.61 5.03
N ALA A 147 4.81 10.69 4.85
CA ALA A 147 4.47 11.15 3.50
C ALA A 147 5.64 11.97 2.94
N GLY A 148 6.31 11.48 1.90
CA GLY A 148 7.48 12.13 1.35
C GLY A 148 8.07 11.46 0.11
N ASP A 149 8.90 12.20 -0.60
CA ASP A 149 9.63 11.69 -1.75
C ASP A 149 10.92 10.99 -1.29
N ILE A 150 11.03 9.69 -1.53
CA ILE A 150 12.18 8.87 -1.14
C ILE A 150 13.50 9.37 -1.74
N ARG A 151 13.47 10.06 -2.89
CA ARG A 151 14.67 10.66 -3.52
C ARG A 151 15.26 11.82 -2.71
N ARG A 152 14.50 12.37 -1.76
CA ARG A 152 14.92 13.44 -0.85
C ARG A 152 15.31 12.94 0.52
N LEU A 153 15.16 11.66 0.77
CA LEU A 153 15.64 11.03 2.00
C LEU A 153 17.18 10.89 1.91
N GLY A 154 17.82 11.04 3.06
CA GLY A 154 19.20 10.58 3.21
C GLY A 154 19.29 9.05 3.03
N ARG A 155 20.50 8.51 3.07
CA ARG A 155 20.71 7.06 3.01
C ARG A 155 20.04 6.37 4.21
N PRO A 156 19.11 5.43 3.99
CA PRO A 156 18.51 4.66 5.06
C PRO A 156 19.57 3.86 5.81
N LYS A 157 19.50 3.87 7.15
CA LYS A 157 20.30 2.97 7.99
C LYS A 157 19.43 1.78 8.35
N GLY A 158 19.91 0.56 8.04
CA GLY A 158 19.17 -0.68 8.22
C GLY A 158 18.81 -1.36 6.90
N LEU A 159 17.87 -2.29 6.97
CA LEU A 159 17.43 -3.04 5.80
C LEU A 159 16.40 -2.23 4.99
N VAL A 160 16.40 -2.41 3.69
CA VAL A 160 15.52 -1.68 2.78
C VAL A 160 14.61 -2.64 2.01
N HIS A 161 13.32 -2.43 2.08
CA HIS A 161 12.34 -2.98 1.15
C HIS A 161 11.86 -1.87 0.22
N ILE A 162 11.72 -2.15 -1.07
CA ILE A 162 11.16 -1.20 -2.04
C ILE A 162 10.28 -1.90 -3.07
N ASP A 163 9.08 -1.35 -3.30
CA ASP A 163 8.15 -1.77 -4.36
C ASP A 163 7.89 -0.56 -5.28
N PRO A 164 8.77 -0.32 -6.28
CA PRO A 164 8.67 0.86 -7.14
C PRO A 164 7.40 0.80 -8.00
N ASP A 165 6.77 1.97 -8.20
CA ASP A 165 5.57 2.08 -9.03
C ASP A 165 5.90 1.77 -10.50
N GLN A 166 5.23 0.78 -11.05
CA GLN A 166 5.36 0.35 -12.47
C GLN A 166 4.29 0.97 -13.35
N ARG A 167 3.48 1.89 -12.83
CA ARG A 167 2.42 2.60 -13.54
C ARG A 167 2.46 4.10 -13.22
N PRO A 168 3.61 4.78 -13.39
CA PRO A 168 3.68 6.19 -13.09
C PRO A 168 2.59 6.92 -13.89
N ASP A 169 1.92 7.87 -13.26
CA ASP A 169 0.85 8.70 -13.83
C ASP A 169 -0.38 7.93 -14.35
N GLY A 170 -0.66 6.72 -13.81
CA GLY A 170 -1.81 5.92 -14.23
C GLY A 170 -1.66 5.27 -15.62
N ALA A 171 -0.47 5.29 -16.18
CA ALA A 171 -0.15 4.67 -17.45
C ALA A 171 -0.34 3.14 -17.43
N ARG A 172 -0.30 2.52 -18.60
CA ARG A 172 -0.29 1.05 -18.72
C ARG A 172 0.97 0.51 -18.01
N ARG A 173 0.82 -0.59 -17.25
CA ARG A 173 1.93 -1.25 -16.55
C ARG A 173 3.11 -1.50 -17.50
N SER A 174 4.28 -0.95 -17.17
CA SER A 174 5.51 -1.25 -17.88
C SER A 174 6.18 -2.51 -17.30
N HIS A 175 6.82 -3.27 -18.19
CA HIS A 175 7.69 -4.39 -17.81
C HIS A 175 9.18 -4.00 -17.83
N ARG A 176 9.47 -2.70 -18.00
CA ARG A 176 10.83 -2.19 -17.99
C ARG A 176 11.09 -1.50 -16.65
N ILE A 177 12.19 -1.87 -16.00
CA ILE A 177 12.60 -1.24 -14.73
C ILE A 177 12.94 0.24 -14.94
N GLU A 178 13.42 0.60 -16.13
CA GLU A 178 13.72 1.98 -16.49
C GLU A 178 12.50 2.89 -16.45
N ASP A 179 11.30 2.34 -16.65
CA ASP A 179 10.03 3.07 -16.65
C ASP A 179 9.34 3.06 -15.28
N SER A 180 9.95 2.41 -14.27
CA SER A 180 9.41 2.44 -12.90
C SER A 180 9.74 3.76 -12.19
N GLU A 181 9.01 4.07 -11.13
CA GLU A 181 9.32 5.22 -10.28
C GLU A 181 9.44 4.79 -8.81
N PRO A 182 10.65 4.94 -8.22
CA PRO A 182 11.89 5.42 -8.83
C PRO A 182 12.45 4.47 -9.88
N GLY A 183 13.20 5.03 -10.83
CA GLY A 183 13.80 4.29 -11.93
C GLY A 183 15.05 3.51 -11.55
N ARG A 184 15.63 2.85 -12.56
CA ARG A 184 16.75 1.92 -12.42
C ARG A 184 17.95 2.51 -11.67
N GLU A 185 18.39 3.71 -12.02
CA GLU A 185 19.58 4.34 -11.41
C GLU A 185 19.45 4.49 -9.90
N PHE A 186 18.26 4.89 -9.43
CA PHE A 186 17.96 4.97 -8.00
C PHE A 186 18.05 3.60 -7.32
N LEU A 187 17.49 2.56 -7.97
CA LEU A 187 17.51 1.20 -7.43
C LEU A 187 18.94 0.64 -7.37
N GLU A 188 19.78 0.92 -8.35
CA GLU A 188 21.20 0.53 -8.37
C GLU A 188 21.97 1.24 -7.25
N ASP A 189 21.77 2.56 -7.05
CA ASP A 189 22.38 3.30 -5.95
C ASP A 189 21.90 2.78 -4.58
N LEU A 190 20.63 2.44 -4.46
CA LEU A 190 20.06 1.86 -3.24
C LEU A 190 20.71 0.51 -2.90
N VAL A 191 20.87 -0.38 -3.88
CA VAL A 191 21.55 -1.68 -3.71
C VAL A 191 23.01 -1.50 -3.29
N ALA A 192 23.72 -0.57 -3.93
CA ALA A 192 25.13 -0.33 -3.65
C ALA A 192 25.40 0.27 -2.26
N ASN A 193 24.40 0.96 -1.67
CA ASN A 193 24.60 1.78 -0.48
C ASN A 193 23.74 1.37 0.73
N SER A 194 22.87 0.34 0.62
CA SER A 194 22.13 -0.21 1.76
C SER A 194 22.86 -1.35 2.45
N GLU A 195 22.51 -1.63 3.69
CA GLU A 195 23.03 -2.76 4.45
C GLU A 195 22.50 -4.11 3.91
N GLY A 196 21.44 -4.08 3.15
CA GLY A 196 20.76 -5.20 2.53
C GLY A 196 19.28 -4.91 2.36
N GLY A 197 18.55 -5.88 1.81
CA GLY A 197 17.11 -5.72 1.64
C GLY A 197 16.53 -6.46 0.43
N ALA A 198 15.39 -5.99 -0.05
CA ALA A 198 14.72 -6.57 -1.21
C ALA A 198 14.09 -5.50 -2.11
N ILE A 199 14.18 -5.70 -3.40
CA ILE A 199 13.44 -4.95 -4.42
C ILE A 199 12.33 -5.87 -4.94
N LYS A 200 11.09 -5.46 -4.80
CA LYS A 200 9.96 -6.17 -5.41
C LYS A 200 9.75 -5.67 -6.83
N LEU A 201 9.76 -6.59 -7.76
CA LEU A 201 9.54 -6.32 -9.18
C LEU A 201 8.43 -7.22 -9.76
N SER A 202 7.84 -6.79 -10.86
CA SER A 202 6.95 -7.67 -11.62
C SER A 202 7.69 -8.90 -12.11
N PRO A 203 7.08 -10.09 -12.09
CA PRO A 203 7.67 -11.28 -12.69
C PRO A 203 8.04 -11.11 -14.17
N ALA A 204 7.36 -10.21 -14.88
CA ALA A 204 7.63 -9.90 -16.28
C ALA A 204 8.67 -8.77 -16.46
N ALA A 205 9.23 -8.24 -15.37
CA ALA A 205 10.21 -7.17 -15.47
C ALA A 205 11.54 -7.67 -16.08
N ASN A 206 12.21 -6.80 -16.82
CA ASN A 206 13.50 -7.06 -17.45
C ASN A 206 14.69 -6.93 -16.49
N PHE A 207 14.66 -7.64 -15.37
CA PHE A 207 15.64 -7.48 -14.26
C PHE A 207 16.93 -8.30 -14.45
N LEU A 208 16.97 -9.29 -15.31
CA LEU A 208 18.12 -10.17 -15.49
C LEU A 208 19.40 -9.38 -15.86
N GLY A 209 20.46 -9.59 -15.08
CA GLY A 209 21.76 -8.94 -15.28
C GLY A 209 21.83 -7.47 -14.85
N LYS A 210 20.76 -6.88 -14.30
CA LYS A 210 20.75 -5.48 -13.88
C LYS A 210 21.19 -5.27 -12.43
N PHE A 211 21.07 -6.28 -11.59
CA PHE A 211 21.49 -6.22 -10.19
C PHE A 211 22.51 -7.34 -9.91
N PRO A 212 23.78 -7.17 -10.34
CA PRO A 212 24.80 -8.19 -10.13
C PRO A 212 25.03 -8.41 -8.62
N GLY A 213 25.15 -9.67 -8.22
CA GLY A 213 25.32 -10.05 -6.82
C GLY A 213 24.04 -10.14 -6.00
N CYS A 214 22.90 -9.76 -6.56
CA CYS A 214 21.61 -9.97 -5.91
C CYS A 214 21.04 -11.37 -6.19
N GLU A 215 20.46 -11.98 -5.16
CA GLU A 215 19.63 -13.18 -5.31
C GLU A 215 18.31 -12.83 -6.00
N ILE A 216 17.80 -13.74 -6.82
CA ILE A 216 16.49 -13.61 -7.48
C ILE A 216 15.57 -14.69 -6.93
N GLU A 217 14.44 -14.29 -6.39
CA GLU A 217 13.40 -15.18 -5.93
C GLU A 217 12.11 -14.95 -6.72
N LEU A 218 11.55 -16.00 -7.28
CA LEU A 218 10.24 -15.98 -7.93
C LEU A 218 9.18 -16.56 -6.98
N VAL A 219 8.24 -15.74 -6.57
CA VAL A 219 7.18 -16.13 -5.64
C VAL A 219 5.90 -16.35 -6.40
N SER A 220 5.21 -17.48 -6.15
CA SER A 220 3.90 -17.76 -6.73
C SER A 220 2.87 -18.11 -5.66
N VAL A 221 1.63 -17.68 -5.88
CA VAL A 221 0.48 -18.00 -5.04
C VAL A 221 -0.66 -18.47 -5.93
N GLY A 222 -1.25 -19.64 -5.64
CA GLY A 222 -2.38 -20.14 -6.41
C GLY A 222 -2.11 -20.35 -7.90
N ARG A 223 -0.88 -20.77 -8.29
CA ARG A 223 -0.40 -20.94 -9.67
C ARG A 223 -0.14 -19.63 -10.42
N GLU A 224 -0.19 -18.49 -9.76
CA GLU A 224 0.09 -17.19 -10.35
C GLU A 224 1.40 -16.64 -9.77
N CYS A 225 2.37 -16.29 -10.63
CA CYS A 225 3.61 -15.64 -10.22
C CYS A 225 3.33 -14.18 -9.83
N LYS A 226 3.86 -13.74 -8.71
CA LYS A 226 3.60 -12.43 -8.09
C LYS A 226 4.84 -11.55 -8.06
#